data_b5b370b9e51be7a8ecda31aeadd1e85f
#
_entry.id   b5b370b9e51be7a8ecda31aeadd1e85f
#
_cell.length_a   1.000
_cell.length_b   1.000
_cell.length_c   1.000
_cell.angle_alpha   90.00
_cell.angle_beta   90.00
_cell.angle_gamma   90.00
#
_symmetry.space_group_name_H-M   'P 1'
#
loop_
_entity.id
_entity.type
_entity.pdbx_description
1 polymer ?
#
loop_
_entity_poly.entity_id
_entity_poly.type
_entity_poly.pdbx_seq_one_letter_code
_entity_poly.pdbx_strand_id
1 'polypeptide(L)'
;MKKKALRKDFYMEIRRSLGRFLSIFFIVAIGCAFFSGIRASEPDMRYSGDAYFDNKNMMDIQVISTMGLTAEDISAIEAVDGIGHAEGGYSADVLCTDGANQIVVHVMSMLPTMNQVQLEDGRLPEAEDECALDVDYLAESDLEIGDTVTFSSGT
;
A
#
# COMPACT_ATOMS: atom_id res chain seq x y z
N MET A 1 10.90 -22.48 -57.31
CA MET A 1 9.55 -21.99 -57.71
C MET A 1 8.40 -22.51 -56.84
N LYS A 2 8.55 -23.57 -56.04
CA LYS A 2 7.47 -24.16 -55.18
C LYS A 2 6.99 -23.26 -54.00
N LYS A 3 7.85 -22.37 -53.47
CA LYS A 3 7.50 -21.55 -52.28
C LYS A 3 6.44 -20.46 -52.53
N LYS A 4 6.32 -19.93 -53.73
CA LYS A 4 5.32 -18.89 -54.06
C LYS A 4 3.90 -19.45 -54.20
N ALA A 5 3.73 -20.64 -54.74
CA ALA A 5 2.45 -21.31 -54.87
C ALA A 5 1.89 -21.67 -53.45
N LEU A 6 2.73 -22.25 -52.61
CA LEU A 6 2.37 -22.63 -51.25
C LEU A 6 1.90 -21.44 -50.36
N ARG A 7 2.56 -20.29 -50.53
CA ARG A 7 2.14 -19.06 -49.83
C ARG A 7 0.80 -18.53 -50.34
N LYS A 8 0.54 -18.64 -51.64
CA LYS A 8 -0.72 -18.21 -52.23
C LYS A 8 -1.88 -19.11 -51.79
N ASP A 9 -1.64 -20.42 -51.75
CA ASP A 9 -2.65 -21.39 -51.27
C ASP A 9 -2.94 -21.19 -49.81
N PHE A 10 -1.95 -20.93 -48.96
CA PHE A 10 -2.10 -20.60 -47.55
C PHE A 10 -2.96 -19.35 -47.30
N TYR A 11 -2.69 -18.25 -48.06
CA TYR A 11 -3.51 -17.04 -47.94
C TYR A 11 -4.94 -17.25 -48.45
N MET A 12 -5.16 -18.07 -49.47
CA MET A 12 -6.53 -18.39 -49.96
C MET A 12 -7.29 -19.22 -48.95
N GLU A 13 -6.65 -20.18 -48.29
CA GLU A 13 -7.28 -21.04 -47.27
C GLU A 13 -7.68 -20.22 -46.04
N ILE A 14 -6.81 -19.32 -45.54
CA ILE A 14 -7.15 -18.39 -44.46
C ILE A 14 -8.34 -17.54 -44.82
N ARG A 15 -8.37 -17.01 -46.04
CA ARG A 15 -9.46 -16.13 -46.51
C ARG A 15 -10.79 -16.85 -46.66
N ARG A 16 -10.75 -18.15 -46.94
CA ARG A 16 -11.94 -19.01 -47.08
C ARG A 16 -12.50 -19.44 -45.72
N SER A 17 -11.66 -19.51 -44.68
CA SER A 17 -12.04 -19.94 -43.33
C SER A 17 -11.69 -18.86 -42.26
N LEU A 18 -11.85 -17.59 -42.62
CA LEU A 18 -11.50 -16.44 -41.78
C LEU A 18 -12.09 -16.51 -40.36
N GLY A 19 -13.35 -16.92 -40.22
CA GLY A 19 -13.98 -17.04 -38.90
C GLY A 19 -13.30 -18.03 -37.98
N ARG A 20 -12.92 -19.21 -38.49
CA ARG A 20 -12.23 -20.24 -37.72
C ARG A 20 -10.80 -19.79 -37.40
N PHE A 21 -10.10 -19.18 -38.35
CA PHE A 21 -8.75 -18.66 -38.17
C PHE A 21 -8.74 -17.58 -37.08
N LEU A 22 -9.63 -16.60 -37.17
CA LEU A 22 -9.74 -15.52 -36.18
C LEU A 22 -10.09 -16.03 -34.80
N SER A 23 -10.99 -17.00 -34.67
CA SER A 23 -11.32 -17.60 -33.38
C SER A 23 -10.10 -18.23 -32.72
N ILE A 24 -9.35 -19.04 -33.42
CA ILE A 24 -8.12 -19.67 -32.90
C ILE A 24 -7.07 -18.62 -32.59
N PHE A 25 -6.89 -17.65 -33.49
CA PHE A 25 -5.94 -16.56 -33.28
C PHE A 25 -6.24 -15.76 -32.00
N PHE A 26 -7.50 -15.36 -31.79
CA PHE A 26 -7.86 -14.60 -30.59
C PHE A 26 -7.76 -15.42 -29.32
N ILE A 27 -8.07 -16.72 -29.31
CA ILE A 27 -7.90 -17.56 -28.15
C ILE A 27 -6.41 -17.62 -27.74
N VAL A 28 -5.52 -17.86 -28.72
CA VAL A 28 -4.08 -17.89 -28.46
C VAL A 28 -3.55 -16.51 -28.05
N ALA A 29 -3.98 -15.45 -28.74
CA ALA A 29 -3.56 -14.08 -28.44
C ALA A 29 -3.99 -13.65 -27.03
N ILE A 30 -5.22 -13.93 -26.62
CA ILE A 30 -5.72 -13.62 -25.27
C ILE A 30 -4.94 -14.43 -24.23
N GLY A 31 -4.69 -15.71 -24.47
CA GLY A 31 -3.89 -16.55 -23.57
C GLY A 31 -2.47 -16.03 -23.37
N CYS A 32 -1.80 -15.66 -24.46
CA CYS A 32 -0.45 -15.07 -24.41
C CYS A 32 -0.46 -13.70 -23.72
N ALA A 33 -1.43 -12.83 -24.05
CA ALA A 33 -1.54 -11.51 -23.46
C ALA A 33 -1.79 -11.59 -21.94
N PHE A 34 -2.71 -12.46 -21.52
CA PHE A 34 -3.02 -12.67 -20.11
C PHE A 34 -1.81 -13.19 -19.33
N PHE A 35 -1.13 -14.21 -19.85
CA PHE A 35 0.08 -14.74 -19.23
C PHE A 35 1.20 -13.70 -19.13
N SER A 36 1.43 -12.94 -20.22
CA SER A 36 2.42 -11.86 -20.22
C SER A 36 2.07 -10.74 -19.25
N GLY A 37 0.78 -10.38 -19.15
CA GLY A 37 0.29 -9.37 -18.22
C GLY A 37 0.54 -9.76 -16.76
N ILE A 38 0.19 -10.99 -16.38
CA ILE A 38 0.46 -11.49 -15.02
C ILE A 38 1.97 -11.47 -14.71
N ARG A 39 2.80 -11.92 -15.65
CA ARG A 39 4.26 -11.94 -15.45
C ARG A 39 4.86 -10.53 -15.34
N ALA A 40 4.29 -9.55 -16.02
CA ALA A 40 4.74 -8.15 -15.95
C ALA A 40 4.30 -7.45 -14.65
N SER A 41 3.20 -7.88 -14.05
CA SER A 41 2.66 -7.23 -12.84
C SER A 41 3.57 -7.39 -11.62
N GLU A 42 4.27 -8.52 -11.48
CA GLU A 42 5.12 -8.78 -10.30
C GLU A 42 6.24 -7.74 -10.13
N PRO A 43 7.09 -7.45 -11.14
CA PRO A 43 8.15 -6.45 -11.00
C PRO A 43 7.59 -5.04 -10.79
N ASP A 44 6.47 -4.70 -11.44
CA ASP A 44 5.85 -3.39 -11.29
C ASP A 44 5.31 -3.17 -9.87
N MET A 45 4.67 -4.20 -9.28
CA MET A 45 4.20 -4.14 -7.90
C MET A 45 5.35 -4.00 -6.89
N ARG A 46 6.45 -4.75 -7.09
CA ARG A 46 7.64 -4.63 -6.23
C ARG A 46 8.24 -3.23 -6.32
N TYR A 47 8.46 -2.74 -7.54
CA TYR A 47 9.02 -1.40 -7.75
C TYR A 47 8.14 -0.30 -7.14
N SER A 48 6.83 -0.40 -7.32
CA SER A 48 5.89 0.58 -6.73
C SER A 48 5.87 0.50 -5.20
N GLY A 49 5.97 -0.71 -4.63
CA GLY A 49 6.06 -0.90 -3.19
C GLY A 49 7.36 -0.34 -2.62
N ASP A 50 8.49 -0.68 -3.19
CA ASP A 50 9.80 -0.18 -2.77
C ASP A 50 9.84 1.36 -2.85
N ALA A 51 9.39 1.93 -3.98
CA ALA A 51 9.33 3.38 -4.15
C ALA A 51 8.40 4.06 -3.13
N TYR A 52 7.29 3.43 -2.75
CA TYR A 52 6.40 3.96 -1.72
C TYR A 52 7.07 3.93 -0.34
N PHE A 53 7.69 2.82 0.03
CA PHE A 53 8.38 2.69 1.32
C PHE A 53 9.54 3.68 1.45
N ASP A 54 10.35 3.81 0.41
CA ASP A 54 11.45 4.77 0.37
C ASP A 54 10.94 6.22 0.47
N ASN A 55 9.93 6.59 -0.32
CA ASN A 55 9.37 7.94 -0.33
C ASN A 55 8.70 8.33 0.99
N LYS A 56 8.17 7.37 1.73
CA LYS A 56 7.55 7.59 3.04
C LYS A 56 8.48 7.36 4.21
N ASN A 57 9.74 7.03 3.92
CA ASN A 57 10.77 6.71 4.91
C ASN A 57 10.24 5.72 5.95
N MET A 58 9.64 4.62 5.46
CA MET A 58 9.05 3.63 6.34
C MET A 58 10.14 2.88 7.11
N MET A 59 9.85 2.59 8.38
CA MET A 59 10.76 1.84 9.24
C MET A 59 10.97 0.41 8.72
N ASP A 60 12.20 -0.07 8.77
CA ASP A 60 12.55 -1.46 8.49
C ASP A 60 12.33 -2.36 9.71
N ILE A 61 12.58 -1.81 10.91
CA ILE A 61 12.54 -2.57 12.17
C ILE A 61 11.79 -1.76 13.22
N GLN A 62 10.86 -2.40 13.89
CA GLN A 62 10.18 -1.86 15.07
C GLN A 62 10.62 -2.64 16.33
N VAL A 63 11.08 -1.91 17.34
CA VAL A 63 11.41 -2.46 18.64
C VAL A 63 10.35 -2.02 19.65
N ILE A 64 9.69 -2.98 20.28
CA ILE A 64 8.62 -2.72 21.26
C ILE A 64 9.08 -3.21 22.64
N SER A 65 8.91 -2.37 23.66
CA SER A 65 9.15 -2.71 25.04
C SER A 65 7.88 -2.52 25.87
N THR A 66 7.56 -3.50 26.70
CA THR A 66 6.42 -3.42 27.64
C THR A 66 6.65 -2.44 28.78
N MET A 67 7.91 -2.07 29.04
CA MET A 67 8.32 -1.09 30.07
C MET A 67 8.59 0.30 29.49
N GLY A 68 8.43 0.46 28.19
CA GLY A 68 8.86 1.65 27.45
C GLY A 68 10.35 1.60 27.09
N LEU A 69 10.78 2.56 26.30
CA LEU A 69 12.17 2.79 25.89
C LEU A 69 12.55 4.23 26.28
N THR A 70 13.76 4.39 26.75
CA THR A 70 14.32 5.71 27.11
C THR A 70 15.09 6.33 25.94
N ALA A 71 15.42 7.60 26.03
CA ALA A 71 16.29 8.25 25.05
C ALA A 71 17.69 7.63 24.97
N GLU A 72 18.17 7.04 26.08
CA GLU A 72 19.44 6.31 26.12
C GLU A 72 19.35 4.98 25.35
N ASP A 73 18.20 4.29 25.43
CA ASP A 73 17.97 3.06 24.67
C ASP A 73 17.91 3.36 23.17
N ILE A 74 17.24 4.45 22.76
CA ILE A 74 17.19 4.89 21.35
C ILE A 74 18.60 5.20 20.85
N SER A 75 19.39 5.93 21.63
CA SER A 75 20.78 6.23 21.28
C SER A 75 21.65 4.98 21.19
N ALA A 76 21.40 4.00 22.07
CA ALA A 76 22.11 2.72 22.03
C ALA A 76 21.74 1.89 20.78
N ILE A 77 20.48 1.92 20.36
CA ILE A 77 20.01 1.27 19.13
C ILE A 77 20.67 1.93 17.91
N GLU A 78 20.69 3.26 17.86
CA GLU A 78 21.29 4.02 16.76
C GLU A 78 22.80 3.80 16.64
N ALA A 79 23.47 3.49 17.75
CA ALA A 79 24.91 3.17 17.78
C ALA A 79 25.25 1.75 17.26
N VAL A 80 24.27 0.90 16.98
CA VAL A 80 24.49 -0.44 16.44
C VAL A 80 24.90 -0.35 14.98
N ASP A 81 25.97 -1.09 14.61
CA ASP A 81 26.46 -1.12 13.23
C ASP A 81 25.37 -1.64 12.27
N GLY A 82 25.10 -0.88 11.21
CA GLY A 82 24.05 -1.16 10.23
C GLY A 82 22.72 -0.45 10.50
N ILE A 83 22.56 0.25 11.63
CA ILE A 83 21.39 1.11 11.85
C ILE A 83 21.72 2.52 11.32
N GLY A 84 20.89 3.03 10.44
CA GLY A 84 21.04 4.36 9.86
C GLY A 84 20.45 5.46 10.73
N HIS A 85 19.30 5.19 11.34
CA HIS A 85 18.58 6.13 12.20
C HIS A 85 17.59 5.41 13.11
N ALA A 86 17.31 5.98 14.28
CA ALA A 86 16.31 5.46 15.21
C ALA A 86 15.45 6.61 15.78
N GLU A 87 14.13 6.44 15.73
CA GLU A 87 13.17 7.39 16.31
C GLU A 87 12.29 6.70 17.35
N GLY A 88 12.04 7.39 18.46
CA GLY A 88 11.11 6.92 19.48
C GLY A 88 9.70 7.38 19.19
N GLY A 89 8.75 6.47 19.31
CA GLY A 89 7.34 6.76 19.15
C GLY A 89 6.48 6.06 20.21
N TYR A 90 5.24 6.44 20.29
CA TYR A 90 4.24 5.82 21.15
C TYR A 90 3.15 5.20 20.31
N SER A 91 2.64 4.05 20.74
CA SER A 91 1.44 3.46 20.18
C SER A 91 0.59 2.83 21.27
N ALA A 92 -0.71 2.88 21.11
CA ALA A 92 -1.65 2.29 22.05
C ALA A 92 -2.95 1.92 21.32
N ASP A 93 -3.59 0.84 21.81
CA ASP A 93 -4.95 0.53 21.44
C ASP A 93 -5.90 1.26 22.40
N VAL A 94 -6.80 2.04 21.83
CA VAL A 94 -7.76 2.84 22.59
C VAL A 94 -9.18 2.60 22.05
N LEU A 95 -10.17 2.82 22.90
CA LEU A 95 -11.56 2.80 22.48
C LEU A 95 -11.92 4.19 21.91
N CYS A 96 -12.33 4.21 20.67
CA CYS A 96 -12.91 5.38 20.03
C CYS A 96 -14.43 5.28 20.11
N THR A 97 -15.08 6.33 20.59
CA THR A 97 -16.54 6.42 20.65
C THR A 97 -17.02 7.42 19.60
N ASP A 98 -17.82 6.91 18.68
CA ASP A 98 -18.52 7.67 17.66
C ASP A 98 -20.03 7.45 17.83
N GLY A 99 -20.70 8.45 18.39
CA GLY A 99 -22.13 8.35 18.70
C GLY A 99 -22.46 7.14 19.58
N ALA A 100 -23.17 6.15 19.04
CA ALA A 100 -23.54 4.92 19.74
C ALA A 100 -22.55 3.76 19.51
N ASN A 101 -21.59 3.93 18.59
CA ASN A 101 -20.63 2.90 18.25
C ASN A 101 -19.35 3.07 19.06
N GLN A 102 -18.75 1.94 19.43
CA GLN A 102 -17.48 1.89 20.11
C GLN A 102 -16.57 0.89 19.41
N ILE A 103 -15.43 1.35 18.94
CA ILE A 103 -14.44 0.55 18.22
C ILE A 103 -13.07 0.69 18.86
N VAL A 104 -12.24 -0.34 18.72
CA VAL A 104 -10.83 -0.26 19.09
C VAL A 104 -10.06 0.32 17.91
N VAL A 105 -9.34 1.39 18.16
CA VAL A 105 -8.43 2.01 17.18
C VAL A 105 -7.00 1.98 17.70
N HIS A 106 -6.07 1.75 16.80
CA HIS A 106 -4.64 1.82 17.10
C HIS A 106 -4.13 3.23 16.85
N VAL A 107 -3.76 3.91 17.93
CA VAL A 107 -3.25 5.29 17.88
C VAL A 107 -1.72 5.26 17.91
N MET A 108 -1.10 6.02 17.05
CA MET A 108 0.35 6.17 16.98
C MET A 108 0.74 7.63 17.01
N SER A 109 1.87 7.94 17.67
CA SER A 109 2.45 9.27 17.58
C SER A 109 3.02 9.50 16.18
N MET A 110 2.93 10.73 15.71
CA MET A 110 3.62 11.14 14.48
C MET A 110 5.12 11.20 14.74
N LEU A 111 5.89 10.61 13.84
CA LEU A 111 7.34 10.64 13.88
C LEU A 111 7.87 11.82 13.04
N PRO A 112 8.98 12.48 13.44
CA PRO A 112 9.52 13.62 12.71
C PRO A 112 9.97 13.28 11.28
N THR A 113 10.63 12.16 11.07
CA THR A 113 11.21 11.81 9.78
C THR A 113 10.79 10.45 9.24
N MET A 114 10.51 9.47 10.10
CA MET A 114 10.07 8.13 9.70
C MET A 114 8.55 8.00 9.57
N ASN A 115 8.10 6.98 8.86
CA ASN A 115 6.68 6.63 8.68
C ASN A 115 5.81 7.81 8.28
N GLN A 116 6.26 8.56 7.27
CA GLN A 116 5.54 9.74 6.81
C GLN A 116 4.19 9.38 6.20
N VAL A 117 3.12 9.84 6.85
CA VAL A 117 1.75 9.58 6.38
C VAL A 117 1.48 10.29 5.06
N GLN A 118 0.58 9.73 4.27
CA GLN A 118 0.04 10.38 3.09
C GLN A 118 -1.29 11.03 3.45
N LEU A 119 -1.35 12.34 3.36
CA LEU A 119 -2.56 13.09 3.59
C LEU A 119 -3.41 13.08 2.32
N GLU A 120 -4.68 12.68 2.46
CA GLU A 120 -5.66 12.74 1.36
C GLU A 120 -6.42 14.07 1.38
N ASP A 121 -6.80 14.55 2.55
CA ASP A 121 -7.52 15.81 2.73
C ASP A 121 -7.19 16.43 4.11
N GLY A 122 -7.43 17.74 4.25
CA GLY A 122 -7.17 18.48 5.48
C GLY A 122 -5.70 18.85 5.70
N ARG A 123 -5.22 18.74 6.93
CA ARG A 123 -3.83 18.98 7.34
C ARG A 123 -3.38 17.99 8.41
N LEU A 124 -2.09 17.84 8.59
CA LEU A 124 -1.55 17.03 9.69
C LEU A 124 -1.80 17.71 11.04
N PRO A 125 -1.96 16.93 12.13
CA PRO A 125 -2.07 17.46 13.49
C PRO A 125 -0.88 18.34 13.87
N GLU A 126 -1.16 19.50 14.45
CA GLU A 126 -0.18 20.46 14.95
C GLU A 126 -0.30 20.67 16.46
N ALA A 127 -1.45 20.34 17.04
CA ALA A 127 -1.75 20.47 18.46
C ALA A 127 -1.98 19.11 19.12
N GLU A 128 -1.83 19.06 20.45
CA GLU A 128 -1.94 17.81 21.23
C GLU A 128 -3.35 17.21 21.25
N ASP A 129 -4.36 17.98 20.93
CA ASP A 129 -5.77 17.60 20.87
C ASP A 129 -6.26 17.36 19.43
N GLU A 130 -5.36 17.27 18.48
CA GLU A 130 -5.66 16.97 17.09
C GLU A 130 -5.20 15.58 16.70
N CYS A 131 -5.95 14.92 15.84
CA CYS A 131 -5.58 13.63 15.26
C CYS A 131 -5.88 13.59 13.77
N ALA A 132 -5.17 12.72 13.05
CA ALA A 132 -5.53 12.31 11.71
C ALA A 132 -6.17 10.92 11.78
N LEU A 133 -7.23 10.71 11.04
CA LEU A 133 -7.95 9.44 10.96
C LEU A 133 -7.66 8.75 9.63
N ASP A 134 -7.75 7.43 9.66
CA ASP A 134 -7.68 6.62 8.45
C ASP A 134 -8.86 6.93 7.51
N VAL A 135 -8.58 7.00 6.20
CA VAL A 135 -9.57 7.36 5.19
C VAL A 135 -10.72 6.35 5.10
N ASP A 136 -10.41 5.06 5.28
CA ASP A 136 -11.43 4.01 5.22
C ASP A 136 -12.37 4.10 6.43
N TYR A 137 -11.81 4.39 7.61
CA TYR A 137 -12.64 4.62 8.80
C TYR A 137 -13.53 5.87 8.64
N LEU A 138 -12.98 6.96 8.11
CA LEU A 138 -13.76 8.18 7.87
C LEU A 138 -14.90 7.93 6.86
N ALA A 139 -14.65 7.12 5.83
CA ALA A 139 -15.65 6.78 4.82
C ALA A 139 -16.79 5.89 5.35
N GLU A 140 -16.54 5.11 6.41
CA GLU A 140 -17.53 4.22 7.05
C GLU A 140 -18.24 4.89 8.25
N SER A 141 -17.72 6.01 8.75
CA SER A 141 -18.29 6.79 9.85
C SER A 141 -19.12 7.97 9.34
N ASP A 142 -19.93 8.56 10.19
CA ASP A 142 -20.64 9.81 9.93
C ASP A 142 -19.80 11.05 10.28
N LEU A 143 -18.47 10.91 10.42
CA LEU A 143 -17.55 11.98 10.81
C LEU A 143 -17.09 12.81 9.61
N GLU A 144 -16.91 14.11 9.85
CA GLU A 144 -16.32 15.04 8.91
C GLU A 144 -15.05 15.68 9.48
N ILE A 145 -14.18 16.22 8.60
CA ILE A 145 -12.98 16.92 9.05
C ILE A 145 -13.36 18.13 9.91
N GLY A 146 -12.85 18.15 11.14
CA GLY A 146 -13.15 19.17 12.14
C GLY A 146 -14.09 18.69 13.24
N ASP A 147 -14.64 17.52 13.13
CA ASP A 147 -15.41 16.89 14.19
C ASP A 147 -14.52 16.43 15.35
N THR A 148 -15.15 16.18 16.50
CA THR A 148 -14.45 15.74 17.70
C THR A 148 -14.73 14.28 17.96
N VAL A 149 -13.67 13.50 18.13
CA VAL A 149 -13.73 12.11 18.55
C VAL A 149 -13.23 11.96 19.99
N THR A 150 -13.79 11.01 20.71
CA THR A 150 -13.40 10.75 22.10
C THR A 150 -12.69 9.41 22.20
N PHE A 151 -11.46 9.45 22.69
CA PHE A 151 -10.68 8.27 22.98
C PHE A 151 -10.72 7.96 24.48
N SER A 152 -10.87 6.70 24.83
CA SER A 152 -10.76 6.21 26.21
C SER A 152 -9.78 5.05 26.27
N SER A 153 -8.91 5.05 27.28
CA SER A 153 -8.09 3.88 27.55
C SER A 153 -9.01 2.76 28.06
N GLY A 154 -8.98 1.61 27.39
CA GLY A 154 -9.59 0.40 27.91
C GLY A 154 -8.84 -0.02 29.19
N THR A 155 -9.44 0.14 30.35
CA THR A 155 -8.97 -0.42 31.62
C THR A 155 -9.57 -1.77 31.83
#